data_4ab3772bbca23047fc7b572563cb3423
#
_entry.id   4ab3772bbca23047fc7b572563cb3423
#
_cell.length_a   1.000
_cell.length_b   1.000
_cell.length_c   1.000
_cell.angle_alpha   90.00
_cell.angle_beta   90.00
_cell.angle_gamma   90.00
#
_symmetry.space_group_name_H-M   'P 1'
#
loop_
_entity.id
_entity.type
_entity.pdbx_description
1 polymer ?
#
loop_
_entity_poly.entity_id
_entity_poly.type
_entity_poly.pdbx_seq_one_letter_code
_entity_poly.pdbx_strand_id
1 'polypeptide(L)'
;MKTANRILLIIFFLGISATLFAQGEIDMLILNKNYEAALSQIEQQIGQNPNADLYFKKGLILSSLQNYQEAVKAYSQALDMQPDNAEYLSEMAEGLAVLGNYQDASSYFQKAAKLQPENLSFTAKLGRNYISLKDYKSAYTCFSGIYKEDSTNVYWNKQLAYSAFRTGKKTEAVTLYEKVLHQNPRDYSTYFNLIRVYDRKDEAIKIIKLIESGFIYFPGDAEFYVERAKYFFEIKGYVMAKKDYENYFKAGGDSLYPVLMNYGISNYFALYYEDAISILEICLSQTANDPYVLFYLSLCYKKLNDFEVSEEFMNAAIEAATPAYLPEMYHHLGQIYGQQRKFKESIAALQKANELDPENVEVLFEIATTFEEYNSNKALALNYYRLYLKEAGESGNNVNYALTRISRIKEEMFFEE
;
A
#
# COMPACT_ATOMS: atom_id res chain seq x y z
N MET A 1 73.55 -21.70 -27.77
CA MET A 1 72.33 -22.12 -26.98
C MET A 1 72.15 -21.32 -25.69
N LYS A 2 73.19 -21.06 -24.86
CA LYS A 2 73.01 -20.34 -23.56
C LYS A 2 72.59 -18.86 -23.71
N THR A 3 73.00 -18.17 -24.74
CA THR A 3 72.64 -16.76 -25.04
C THR A 3 71.25 -16.62 -25.58
N ALA A 4 70.78 -17.50 -26.44
CA ALA A 4 69.42 -17.50 -26.97
C ALA A 4 68.33 -17.75 -25.88
N ASN A 5 68.63 -18.68 -24.95
CA ASN A 5 67.74 -18.94 -23.79
C ASN A 5 67.74 -17.76 -22.81
N ARG A 6 68.80 -16.99 -22.65
CA ARG A 6 68.79 -15.77 -21.80
C ARG A 6 67.98 -14.64 -22.45
N ILE A 7 68.06 -14.48 -23.76
CA ILE A 7 67.27 -13.46 -24.50
C ILE A 7 65.80 -13.83 -24.46
N LEU A 8 65.42 -15.11 -24.63
CA LEU A 8 64.06 -15.57 -24.51
C LEU A 8 63.48 -15.36 -23.10
N LEU A 9 64.28 -15.60 -22.05
CA LEU A 9 63.90 -15.35 -20.66
C LEU A 9 63.70 -13.85 -20.39
N ILE A 10 64.54 -12.98 -20.89
CA ILE A 10 64.42 -11.52 -20.73
C ILE A 10 63.18 -11.00 -21.46
N ILE A 11 62.88 -11.46 -22.68
CA ILE A 11 61.69 -11.09 -23.43
C ILE A 11 60.44 -11.59 -22.72
N PHE A 12 60.46 -12.79 -22.13
CA PHE A 12 59.38 -13.36 -21.33
C PHE A 12 59.13 -12.55 -20.05
N PHE A 13 60.18 -12.15 -19.31
CA PHE A 13 60.05 -11.30 -18.13
C PHE A 13 59.62 -9.87 -18.46
N LEU A 14 60.07 -9.29 -19.56
CA LEU A 14 59.60 -7.98 -20.03
C LEU A 14 58.12 -8.02 -20.49
N GLY A 15 57.70 -9.12 -21.11
CA GLY A 15 56.31 -9.34 -21.49
C GLY A 15 55.37 -9.45 -20.26
N ILE A 16 55.78 -10.21 -19.24
CA ILE A 16 55.03 -10.34 -17.97
C ILE A 16 54.94 -9.01 -17.21
N SER A 17 56.03 -8.25 -17.16
CA SER A 17 56.03 -6.94 -16.50
C SER A 17 55.17 -5.92 -17.23
N ALA A 18 55.17 -5.92 -18.55
CA ALA A 18 54.31 -5.03 -19.36
C ALA A 18 52.78 -5.34 -19.20
N THR A 19 52.43 -6.63 -19.15
CA THR A 19 51.04 -7.04 -18.94
C THR A 19 50.54 -6.72 -17.52
N LEU A 20 51.36 -6.90 -16.49
CA LEU A 20 51.04 -6.52 -15.11
C LEU A 20 50.89 -4.99 -14.96
N PHE A 21 51.72 -4.20 -15.64
CA PHE A 21 51.66 -2.75 -15.63
C PHE A 21 50.35 -2.23 -16.32
N ALA A 22 50.02 -2.81 -17.47
CA ALA A 22 48.85 -2.46 -18.24
C ALA A 22 47.53 -2.88 -17.54
N GLN A 23 47.54 -3.98 -16.79
CA GLN A 23 46.42 -4.43 -15.96
C GLN A 23 46.19 -3.46 -14.79
N GLY A 24 47.26 -3.00 -14.12
CA GLY A 24 47.16 -1.99 -13.06
C GLY A 24 46.62 -0.64 -13.56
N GLU A 25 46.94 -0.27 -14.80
CA GLU A 25 46.40 0.96 -15.41
C GLU A 25 44.92 0.89 -15.67
N ILE A 26 44.37 -0.24 -16.17
CA ILE A 26 42.93 -0.46 -16.35
C ILE A 26 42.20 -0.38 -15.01
N ASP A 27 42.73 -1.02 -13.97
CA ASP A 27 42.10 -1.02 -12.63
C ASP A 27 42.05 0.41 -12.05
N MET A 28 43.11 1.23 -12.30
CA MET A 28 43.07 2.63 -11.91
C MET A 28 42.07 3.46 -12.70
N LEU A 29 41.91 3.20 -13.99
CA LEU A 29 40.87 3.88 -14.79
C LEU A 29 39.46 3.51 -14.32
N ILE A 30 39.21 2.25 -13.99
CA ILE A 30 37.92 1.80 -13.41
C ILE A 30 37.69 2.47 -12.07
N LEU A 31 38.69 2.48 -11.17
CA LEU A 31 38.60 3.10 -9.85
C LEU A 31 38.27 4.60 -9.95
N ASN A 32 38.88 5.28 -10.91
CA ASN A 32 38.64 6.69 -11.20
C ASN A 32 37.38 6.96 -12.03
N LYS A 33 36.56 5.93 -12.32
CA LYS A 33 35.36 5.99 -13.14
C LYS A 33 35.58 6.53 -14.56
N ASN A 34 36.81 6.43 -15.08
CA ASN A 34 37.11 6.78 -16.47
C ASN A 34 36.80 5.57 -17.38
N TYR A 35 35.50 5.28 -17.49
CA TYR A 35 35.03 4.06 -18.15
C TYR A 35 35.30 4.00 -19.64
N GLU A 36 35.28 5.13 -20.36
CA GLU A 36 35.58 5.17 -21.81
C GLU A 36 37.02 4.80 -22.10
N ALA A 37 37.98 5.39 -21.35
CA ALA A 37 39.39 5.07 -21.49
C ALA A 37 39.68 3.62 -21.08
N ALA A 38 39.03 3.13 -20.00
CA ALA A 38 39.14 1.75 -19.55
C ALA A 38 38.64 0.76 -20.64
N LEU A 39 37.50 1.01 -21.24
CA LEU A 39 36.95 0.19 -22.32
C LEU A 39 37.87 0.16 -23.52
N SER A 40 38.40 1.30 -23.95
CA SER A 40 39.32 1.38 -25.08
C SER A 40 40.60 0.54 -24.84
N GLN A 41 41.18 0.63 -23.64
CA GLN A 41 42.36 -0.17 -23.28
C GLN A 41 42.03 -1.66 -23.19
N ILE A 42 40.89 -2.03 -22.59
CA ILE A 42 40.45 -3.42 -22.51
C ILE A 42 40.22 -4.01 -23.91
N GLU A 43 39.57 -3.30 -24.83
CA GLU A 43 39.37 -3.76 -26.20
C GLU A 43 40.69 -3.93 -26.96
N GLN A 44 41.64 -3.02 -26.78
CA GLN A 44 42.97 -3.18 -27.35
C GLN A 44 43.69 -4.43 -26.81
N GLN A 45 43.59 -4.68 -25.48
CA GLN A 45 44.21 -5.86 -24.88
C GLN A 45 43.50 -7.17 -25.27
N ILE A 46 42.17 -7.18 -25.37
CA ILE A 46 41.41 -8.34 -25.88
C ILE A 46 41.88 -8.67 -27.30
N GLY A 47 42.08 -7.68 -28.16
CA GLY A 47 42.58 -7.89 -29.52
C GLY A 47 44.00 -8.50 -29.59
N GLN A 48 44.81 -8.32 -28.56
CA GLN A 48 46.16 -8.85 -28.50
C GLN A 48 46.27 -10.20 -27.78
N ASN A 49 45.61 -10.31 -26.61
CA ASN A 49 45.68 -11.49 -25.75
C ASN A 49 44.37 -11.62 -24.93
N PRO A 50 43.31 -12.18 -25.52
CA PRO A 50 42.02 -12.32 -24.86
C PRO A 50 42.15 -13.23 -23.64
N ASN A 51 41.55 -12.83 -22.51
CA ASN A 51 41.45 -13.64 -21.30
C ASN A 51 40.18 -13.32 -20.53
N ALA A 52 39.78 -14.21 -19.61
CA ALA A 52 38.53 -14.13 -18.88
C ALA A 52 38.42 -12.83 -18.05
N ASP A 53 39.48 -12.40 -17.42
CA ASP A 53 39.50 -11.20 -16.56
C ASP A 53 39.21 -9.91 -17.36
N LEU A 54 39.74 -9.79 -18.57
CA LEU A 54 39.45 -8.65 -19.45
C LEU A 54 37.99 -8.59 -19.88
N TYR A 55 37.41 -9.73 -20.24
CA TYR A 55 35.97 -9.79 -20.55
C TYR A 55 35.11 -9.50 -19.34
N PHE A 56 35.50 -10.00 -18.17
CA PHE A 56 34.80 -9.72 -16.92
C PHE A 56 34.86 -8.23 -16.57
N LYS A 57 36.01 -7.59 -16.61
CA LYS A 57 36.18 -6.14 -16.42
C LYS A 57 35.39 -5.32 -17.42
N LYS A 58 35.35 -5.76 -18.70
CA LYS A 58 34.51 -5.14 -19.72
C LYS A 58 33.03 -5.19 -19.30
N GLY A 59 32.56 -6.34 -18.81
CA GLY A 59 31.20 -6.51 -18.31
C GLY A 59 30.88 -5.59 -17.12
N LEU A 60 31.81 -5.47 -16.14
CA LEU A 60 31.63 -4.59 -14.98
C LEU A 60 31.51 -3.11 -15.39
N ILE A 61 32.32 -2.65 -16.33
CA ILE A 61 32.24 -1.27 -16.84
C ILE A 61 30.93 -1.04 -17.57
N LEU A 62 30.53 -1.98 -18.46
CA LEU A 62 29.28 -1.88 -19.19
C LEU A 62 28.06 -1.88 -18.25
N SER A 63 28.09 -2.69 -17.19
CA SER A 63 27.07 -2.65 -16.13
C SER A 63 27.03 -1.30 -15.41
N SER A 64 28.21 -0.71 -15.11
CA SER A 64 28.31 0.62 -14.50
C SER A 64 27.77 1.73 -15.40
N LEU A 65 27.87 1.55 -16.71
CA LEU A 65 27.29 2.42 -17.74
C LEU A 65 25.82 2.06 -18.06
N GLN A 66 25.21 1.15 -17.30
CA GLN A 66 23.83 0.66 -17.48
C GLN A 66 23.57 -0.03 -18.84
N ASN A 67 24.64 -0.44 -19.55
CA ASN A 67 24.52 -1.21 -20.77
C ASN A 67 24.52 -2.72 -20.46
N TYR A 68 23.45 -3.18 -19.80
CA TYR A 68 23.38 -4.53 -19.25
C TYR A 68 23.34 -5.63 -20.33
N GLN A 69 22.83 -5.33 -21.52
CA GLN A 69 22.81 -6.31 -22.63
C GLN A 69 24.21 -6.66 -23.09
N GLU A 70 25.06 -5.67 -23.32
CA GLU A 70 26.46 -5.89 -23.70
C GLU A 70 27.30 -6.41 -22.51
N ALA A 71 26.96 -6.01 -21.27
CA ALA A 71 27.59 -6.56 -20.06
C ALA A 71 27.39 -8.07 -19.97
N VAL A 72 26.15 -8.56 -20.15
CA VAL A 72 25.82 -9.99 -20.15
C VAL A 72 26.59 -10.76 -21.24
N LYS A 73 26.77 -10.19 -22.43
CA LYS A 73 27.60 -10.79 -23.48
C LYS A 73 29.07 -10.90 -23.06
N ALA A 74 29.59 -9.84 -22.45
CA ALA A 74 30.98 -9.84 -21.97
C ALA A 74 31.18 -10.86 -20.82
N TYR A 75 30.24 -10.95 -19.88
CA TYR A 75 30.26 -11.97 -18.83
C TYR A 75 30.16 -13.39 -19.39
N SER A 76 29.35 -13.62 -20.43
CA SER A 76 29.29 -14.90 -21.12
C SER A 76 30.65 -15.30 -21.71
N GLN A 77 31.36 -14.36 -22.36
CA GLN A 77 32.71 -14.60 -22.89
C GLN A 77 33.74 -14.93 -21.79
N ALA A 78 33.63 -14.28 -20.63
CA ALA A 78 34.43 -14.60 -19.47
C ALA A 78 34.16 -16.02 -18.93
N LEU A 79 32.87 -16.40 -18.86
CA LEU A 79 32.43 -17.72 -18.40
C LEU A 79 32.75 -18.83 -19.41
N ASP A 80 32.80 -18.57 -20.71
CA ASP A 80 33.27 -19.53 -21.72
C ASP A 80 34.73 -19.97 -21.46
N MET A 81 35.55 -19.06 -20.87
CA MET A 81 36.94 -19.34 -20.53
C MET A 81 37.10 -19.87 -19.08
N GLN A 82 36.23 -19.44 -18.15
CA GLN A 82 36.26 -19.85 -16.75
C GLN A 82 34.85 -20.14 -16.25
N PRO A 83 34.23 -21.29 -16.57
CA PRO A 83 32.84 -21.59 -16.30
C PRO A 83 32.47 -21.74 -14.82
N ASP A 84 33.46 -22.04 -13.96
CA ASP A 84 33.28 -22.27 -12.53
C ASP A 84 33.80 -21.10 -11.67
N ASN A 85 33.86 -19.90 -12.23
CA ASN A 85 34.20 -18.71 -11.45
C ASN A 85 32.93 -18.15 -10.79
N ALA A 86 32.84 -18.23 -9.46
CA ALA A 86 31.64 -17.85 -8.71
C ALA A 86 31.30 -16.35 -8.83
N GLU A 87 32.32 -15.49 -8.93
CA GLU A 87 32.14 -14.04 -9.11
C GLU A 87 31.57 -13.72 -10.51
N TYR A 88 32.13 -14.34 -11.56
CA TYR A 88 31.63 -14.16 -12.91
C TYR A 88 30.18 -14.63 -13.08
N LEU A 89 29.86 -15.79 -12.48
CA LEU A 89 28.49 -16.30 -12.42
C LEU A 89 27.53 -15.34 -11.70
N SER A 90 28.00 -14.77 -10.59
CA SER A 90 27.19 -13.82 -9.80
C SER A 90 26.91 -12.53 -10.59
N GLU A 91 27.92 -11.96 -11.26
CA GLU A 91 27.74 -10.72 -12.03
C GLU A 91 26.91 -10.95 -13.32
N MET A 92 27.09 -12.11 -13.97
CA MET A 92 26.21 -12.56 -15.06
C MET A 92 24.75 -12.60 -14.59
N ALA A 93 24.51 -13.19 -13.43
CA ALA A 93 23.16 -13.30 -12.85
C ALA A 93 22.56 -11.92 -12.49
N GLU A 94 23.36 -11.00 -11.93
CA GLU A 94 22.90 -9.62 -11.66
C GLU A 94 22.52 -8.91 -12.97
N GLY A 95 23.34 -9.02 -14.01
CA GLY A 95 23.03 -8.43 -15.32
C GLY A 95 21.71 -8.99 -15.92
N LEU A 96 21.50 -10.31 -15.83
CA LEU A 96 20.25 -10.95 -16.27
C LEU A 96 19.05 -10.51 -15.43
N ALA A 97 19.22 -10.39 -14.12
CA ALA A 97 18.16 -9.96 -13.21
C ALA A 97 17.71 -8.52 -13.50
N VAL A 98 18.66 -7.62 -13.79
CA VAL A 98 18.33 -6.23 -14.19
C VAL A 98 17.58 -6.20 -15.52
N LEU A 99 17.87 -7.10 -16.45
CA LEU A 99 17.13 -7.27 -17.70
C LEU A 99 15.76 -7.97 -17.53
N GLY A 100 15.38 -8.35 -16.30
CA GLY A 100 14.13 -9.05 -16.02
C GLY A 100 14.18 -10.56 -16.22
N ASN A 101 15.31 -11.13 -16.62
CA ASN A 101 15.50 -12.56 -16.85
C ASN A 101 15.78 -13.31 -15.54
N TYR A 102 14.89 -13.17 -14.56
CA TYR A 102 15.07 -13.70 -13.21
C TYR A 102 15.24 -15.22 -13.14
N GLN A 103 14.62 -15.96 -14.06
CA GLN A 103 14.72 -17.43 -14.07
C GLN A 103 16.15 -17.88 -14.42
N ASP A 104 16.73 -17.31 -15.46
CA ASP A 104 18.10 -17.61 -15.85
C ASP A 104 19.10 -17.12 -14.78
N ALA A 105 18.86 -15.92 -14.24
CA ALA A 105 19.63 -15.37 -13.12
C ALA A 105 19.68 -16.33 -11.93
N SER A 106 18.53 -16.96 -11.57
CA SER A 106 18.49 -17.97 -10.50
C SER A 106 19.48 -19.11 -10.73
N SER A 107 19.58 -19.61 -11.97
CA SER A 107 20.46 -20.71 -12.32
C SER A 107 21.95 -20.34 -12.10
N TYR A 108 22.33 -19.14 -12.49
CA TYR A 108 23.69 -18.65 -12.31
C TYR A 108 24.01 -18.35 -10.83
N PHE A 109 23.09 -17.70 -10.09
CA PHE A 109 23.25 -17.48 -8.65
C PHE A 109 23.35 -18.78 -7.86
N GLN A 110 22.54 -19.82 -8.21
CA GLN A 110 22.65 -21.14 -7.58
C GLN A 110 24.02 -21.78 -7.79
N LYS A 111 24.57 -21.69 -9.01
CA LYS A 111 25.93 -22.19 -9.30
C LYS A 111 26.98 -21.44 -8.48
N ALA A 112 26.91 -20.09 -8.42
CA ALA A 112 27.82 -19.29 -7.63
C ALA A 112 27.78 -19.65 -6.13
N ALA A 113 26.57 -19.73 -5.53
CA ALA A 113 26.39 -20.12 -4.15
C ALA A 113 26.86 -21.55 -3.85
N LYS A 114 26.73 -22.48 -4.82
CA LYS A 114 27.22 -23.86 -4.66
C LYS A 114 28.74 -23.95 -4.70
N LEU A 115 29.41 -23.12 -5.50
CA LEU A 115 30.87 -23.08 -5.61
C LEU A 115 31.54 -22.48 -4.38
N GLN A 116 30.87 -21.50 -3.74
CA GLN A 116 31.39 -20.83 -2.53
C GLN A 116 30.27 -20.72 -1.48
N PRO A 117 29.91 -21.81 -0.81
CA PRO A 117 28.80 -21.84 0.16
C PRO A 117 29.06 -20.98 1.41
N GLU A 118 30.31 -20.73 1.76
CA GLU A 118 30.73 -19.86 2.86
C GLU A 118 30.51 -18.38 2.53
N ASN A 119 30.40 -18.01 1.26
CA ASN A 119 30.10 -16.64 0.85
C ASN A 119 28.59 -16.40 0.84
N LEU A 120 28.05 -16.03 2.00
CA LEU A 120 26.63 -15.79 2.20
C LEU A 120 26.03 -14.74 1.26
N SER A 121 26.88 -13.88 0.66
CA SER A 121 26.43 -12.86 -0.30
C SER A 121 25.81 -13.48 -1.54
N PHE A 122 26.35 -14.58 -2.08
CA PHE A 122 25.76 -15.25 -3.24
C PHE A 122 24.39 -15.86 -2.92
N THR A 123 24.26 -16.48 -1.75
CA THR A 123 22.95 -16.97 -1.28
C THR A 123 21.97 -15.82 -1.05
N ALA A 124 22.41 -14.67 -0.55
CA ALA A 124 21.57 -13.50 -0.38
C ALA A 124 21.10 -12.89 -1.72
N LYS A 125 22.00 -12.82 -2.73
CA LYS A 125 21.65 -12.41 -4.09
C LYS A 125 20.60 -13.37 -4.72
N LEU A 126 20.78 -14.67 -4.55
CA LEU A 126 19.80 -15.68 -4.98
C LEU A 126 18.44 -15.48 -4.29
N GLY A 127 18.44 -15.27 -2.98
CA GLY A 127 17.21 -15.02 -2.21
C GLY A 127 16.46 -13.76 -2.70
N ARG A 128 17.19 -12.65 -2.99
CA ARG A 128 16.59 -11.44 -3.59
C ARG A 128 15.98 -11.72 -4.96
N ASN A 129 16.68 -12.48 -5.79
CA ASN A 129 16.19 -12.85 -7.11
C ASN A 129 14.92 -13.69 -7.03
N TYR A 130 14.80 -14.60 -6.06
CA TYR A 130 13.56 -15.32 -5.78
C TYR A 130 12.42 -14.41 -5.30
N ILE A 131 12.72 -13.34 -4.54
CA ILE A 131 11.71 -12.33 -4.19
C ILE A 131 11.18 -11.65 -5.47
N SER A 132 12.05 -11.30 -6.42
CA SER A 132 11.66 -10.71 -7.71
C SER A 132 10.79 -11.66 -8.55
N LEU A 133 11.09 -12.96 -8.50
CA LEU A 133 10.27 -14.03 -9.09
C LEU A 133 8.95 -14.29 -8.33
N LYS A 134 8.75 -13.67 -7.16
CA LYS A 134 7.66 -13.96 -6.22
C LYS A 134 7.67 -15.40 -5.68
N ASP A 135 8.80 -16.09 -5.81
CA ASP A 135 9.04 -17.40 -5.17
C ASP A 135 9.53 -17.18 -3.72
N TYR A 136 8.58 -16.76 -2.89
CA TYR A 136 8.87 -16.43 -1.49
C TYR A 136 9.29 -17.63 -0.65
N LYS A 137 8.94 -18.86 -1.07
CA LYS A 137 9.32 -20.09 -0.38
C LYS A 137 10.81 -20.35 -0.55
N SER A 138 11.34 -20.25 -1.77
CA SER A 138 12.77 -20.38 -2.05
C SER A 138 13.56 -19.23 -1.44
N ALA A 139 13.04 -18.00 -1.51
CA ALA A 139 13.64 -16.84 -0.84
C ALA A 139 13.76 -17.06 0.69
N TYR A 140 12.68 -17.51 1.34
CA TYR A 140 12.69 -17.85 2.75
C TYR A 140 13.75 -18.91 3.09
N THR A 141 13.91 -19.95 2.25
CA THR A 141 14.92 -20.97 2.45
C THR A 141 16.33 -20.39 2.41
N CYS A 142 16.64 -19.53 1.42
CA CYS A 142 17.92 -18.85 1.32
C CYS A 142 18.22 -18.02 2.58
N PHE A 143 17.31 -17.10 2.94
CA PHE A 143 17.55 -16.19 4.07
C PHE A 143 17.47 -16.91 5.43
N SER A 144 16.70 -17.96 5.57
CA SER A 144 16.70 -18.81 6.78
C SER A 144 18.02 -19.56 6.94
N GLY A 145 18.64 -20.00 5.84
CA GLY A 145 20.00 -20.57 5.84
C GLY A 145 21.02 -19.54 6.32
N ILE A 146 21.01 -18.35 5.72
CA ILE A 146 21.89 -17.23 6.10
C ILE A 146 21.74 -16.87 7.59
N TYR A 147 20.50 -16.79 8.08
CA TYR A 147 20.20 -16.43 9.47
C TYR A 147 20.78 -17.42 10.50
N LYS A 148 20.95 -18.69 10.14
CA LYS A 148 21.57 -19.70 11.02
C LYS A 148 23.08 -19.45 11.18
N GLU A 149 23.72 -18.97 10.13
CA GLU A 149 25.15 -18.68 10.11
C GLU A 149 25.46 -17.28 10.67
N ASP A 150 24.67 -16.28 10.25
CA ASP A 150 24.78 -14.91 10.73
C ASP A 150 23.39 -14.28 10.96
N SER A 151 23.01 -14.22 12.22
CA SER A 151 21.75 -13.58 12.65
C SER A 151 21.89 -12.09 12.97
N THR A 152 23.06 -11.50 12.75
CA THR A 152 23.35 -10.09 13.14
C THR A 152 23.08 -9.11 12.01
N ASN A 153 23.12 -9.55 10.76
CA ASN A 153 22.94 -8.69 9.61
C ASN A 153 21.49 -8.23 9.48
N VAL A 154 21.26 -6.93 9.76
CA VAL A 154 19.93 -6.29 9.76
C VAL A 154 19.23 -6.41 8.41
N TYR A 155 19.98 -6.23 7.31
CA TYR A 155 19.41 -6.30 5.96
C TYR A 155 18.89 -7.71 5.65
N TRP A 156 19.67 -8.75 5.91
CA TRP A 156 19.23 -10.14 5.66
C TRP A 156 18.08 -10.55 6.56
N ASN A 157 18.11 -10.12 7.84
CA ASN A 157 16.99 -10.33 8.76
C ASN A 157 15.69 -9.72 8.24
N LYS A 158 15.77 -8.54 7.64
CA LYS A 158 14.62 -7.87 7.01
C LYS A 158 14.10 -8.65 5.80
N GLN A 159 14.97 -9.19 4.95
CA GLN A 159 14.58 -10.03 3.82
C GLN A 159 13.96 -11.37 4.28
N LEU A 160 14.50 -11.96 5.34
CA LEU A 160 13.90 -13.16 5.96
C LEU A 160 12.50 -12.87 6.50
N ALA A 161 12.34 -11.77 7.24
CA ALA A 161 11.04 -11.33 7.77
C ALA A 161 10.00 -11.15 6.66
N TYR A 162 10.39 -10.48 5.57
CA TYR A 162 9.51 -10.29 4.40
C TYR A 162 9.11 -11.63 3.78
N SER A 163 10.08 -12.51 3.55
CA SER A 163 9.82 -13.84 2.96
C SER A 163 8.96 -14.72 3.89
N ALA A 164 9.19 -14.65 5.21
CA ALA A 164 8.37 -15.32 6.21
C ALA A 164 6.92 -14.85 6.16
N PHE A 165 6.69 -13.53 6.12
CA PHE A 165 5.35 -12.97 5.99
C PHE A 165 4.65 -13.44 4.71
N ARG A 166 5.34 -13.38 3.57
CA ARG A 166 4.78 -13.79 2.27
C ARG A 166 4.51 -15.29 2.16
N THR A 167 5.10 -16.10 3.04
CA THR A 167 4.85 -17.55 3.16
C THR A 167 3.87 -17.92 4.27
N GLY A 168 3.20 -16.94 4.89
CA GLY A 168 2.20 -17.15 5.94
C GLY A 168 2.76 -17.32 7.35
N LYS A 169 4.06 -17.20 7.55
CA LYS A 169 4.74 -17.32 8.86
C LYS A 169 4.69 -15.98 9.61
N LYS A 170 3.47 -15.49 9.91
CA LYS A 170 3.23 -14.18 10.51
C LYS A 170 4.01 -13.94 11.80
N THR A 171 3.96 -14.86 12.75
CA THR A 171 4.62 -14.72 14.06
C THR A 171 6.14 -14.58 13.92
N GLU A 172 6.75 -15.39 13.05
CA GLU A 172 8.20 -15.31 12.78
C GLU A 172 8.57 -13.98 12.13
N ALA A 173 7.76 -13.51 11.17
CA ALA A 173 7.97 -12.23 10.51
C ALA A 173 7.93 -11.05 11.50
N VAL A 174 6.95 -11.04 12.43
CA VAL A 174 6.85 -10.04 13.50
C VAL A 174 8.12 -10.03 14.35
N THR A 175 8.52 -11.21 14.87
CA THR A 175 9.73 -11.31 15.72
C THR A 175 10.99 -10.82 15.01
N LEU A 176 11.13 -11.13 13.71
CA LEU A 176 12.29 -10.70 12.93
C LEU A 176 12.26 -9.19 12.67
N TYR A 177 11.11 -8.60 12.33
CA TYR A 177 11.02 -7.15 12.13
C TYR A 177 11.24 -6.39 13.45
N GLU A 178 10.70 -6.87 14.58
CA GLU A 178 10.97 -6.30 15.91
C GLU A 178 12.46 -6.36 16.24
N LYS A 179 13.14 -7.48 15.93
CA LYS A 179 14.60 -7.60 16.07
C LYS A 179 15.35 -6.58 15.20
N VAL A 180 14.91 -6.37 13.95
CA VAL A 180 15.49 -5.36 13.06
C VAL A 180 15.36 -3.97 13.66
N LEU A 181 14.18 -3.58 14.18
CA LEU A 181 13.99 -2.28 14.82
C LEU A 181 14.78 -2.12 16.13
N HIS A 182 14.96 -3.21 16.88
CA HIS A 182 15.82 -3.18 18.06
C HIS A 182 17.29 -2.93 17.70
N GLN A 183 17.78 -3.53 16.61
CA GLN A 183 19.17 -3.34 16.12
C GLN A 183 19.36 -1.99 15.41
N ASN A 184 18.37 -1.57 14.63
CA ASN A 184 18.37 -0.31 13.90
C ASN A 184 17.01 0.41 14.02
N PRO A 185 16.79 1.19 15.07
CA PRO A 185 15.53 1.92 15.26
C PRO A 185 15.23 2.97 14.18
N ARG A 186 16.21 3.27 13.31
CA ARG A 186 16.04 4.18 12.17
C ARG A 186 15.80 3.46 10.84
N ASP A 187 15.48 2.17 10.86
CA ASP A 187 15.06 1.47 9.63
C ASP A 187 13.61 1.80 9.31
N TYR A 188 13.42 2.91 8.58
CA TYR A 188 12.13 3.48 8.22
C TYR A 188 11.17 2.45 7.61
N SER A 189 11.63 1.68 6.63
CA SER A 189 10.77 0.73 5.93
C SER A 189 10.27 -0.41 6.81
N THR A 190 10.97 -0.75 7.87
CA THR A 190 10.57 -1.83 8.78
C THR A 190 9.35 -1.47 9.61
N TYR A 191 9.14 -0.19 9.98
CA TYR A 191 7.91 0.27 10.63
C TYR A 191 6.69 -0.06 9.78
N PHE A 192 6.69 0.31 8.51
CA PHE A 192 5.55 0.09 7.61
C PHE A 192 5.36 -1.39 7.25
N ASN A 193 6.45 -2.15 7.12
CA ASN A 193 6.37 -3.59 6.94
C ASN A 193 5.71 -4.27 8.15
N LEU A 194 6.08 -3.86 9.37
CA LEU A 194 5.51 -4.41 10.59
C LEU A 194 4.04 -4.01 10.78
N ILE A 195 3.66 -2.76 10.47
CA ILE A 195 2.26 -2.31 10.43
C ILE A 195 1.42 -3.18 9.49
N ARG A 196 1.95 -3.54 8.31
CA ARG A 196 1.25 -4.42 7.36
C ARG A 196 1.10 -5.85 7.85
N VAL A 197 2.03 -6.33 8.67
CA VAL A 197 1.99 -7.69 9.22
C VAL A 197 1.00 -7.79 10.37
N TYR A 198 0.85 -6.75 11.18
CA TYR A 198 -0.11 -6.75 12.29
C TYR A 198 -1.55 -6.82 11.79
N ASP A 199 -2.41 -7.50 12.53
CA ASP A 199 -3.85 -7.46 12.33
C ASP A 199 -4.41 -6.15 12.88
N ARG A 200 -5.08 -5.38 12.02
CA ARG A 200 -5.58 -4.05 12.39
C ARG A 200 -6.67 -4.11 13.47
N LYS A 201 -7.43 -5.20 13.54
CA LYS A 201 -8.48 -5.36 14.56
C LYS A 201 -7.92 -5.84 15.89
N ASP A 202 -7.11 -6.91 15.86
CA ASP A 202 -6.68 -7.61 17.06
C ASP A 202 -5.42 -6.99 17.68
N GLU A 203 -4.56 -6.36 16.86
CA GLU A 203 -3.26 -5.84 17.28
C GLU A 203 -3.17 -4.30 17.23
N ALA A 204 -4.30 -3.64 17.26
CA ALA A 204 -4.44 -2.19 17.19
C ALA A 204 -3.51 -1.41 18.14
N ILE A 205 -3.41 -1.83 19.39
CA ILE A 205 -2.54 -1.19 20.39
C ILE A 205 -1.06 -1.31 20.00
N LYS A 206 -0.66 -2.42 19.39
CA LYS A 206 0.72 -2.61 18.91
C LYS A 206 1.03 -1.68 17.75
N ILE A 207 0.08 -1.49 16.83
CA ILE A 207 0.22 -0.56 15.69
C ILE A 207 0.42 0.86 16.19
N ILE A 208 -0.42 1.33 17.12
CA ILE A 208 -0.29 2.67 17.69
C ILE A 208 1.08 2.86 18.36
N LYS A 209 1.49 1.94 19.23
CA LYS A 209 2.79 2.01 19.91
C LYS A 209 3.95 2.01 18.93
N LEU A 210 3.85 1.24 17.85
CA LEU A 210 4.85 1.19 16.79
C LEU A 210 4.96 2.54 16.07
N ILE A 211 3.83 3.15 15.72
CA ILE A 211 3.78 4.48 15.09
C ILE A 211 4.33 5.55 16.04
N GLU A 212 3.96 5.51 17.32
CA GLU A 212 4.49 6.42 18.35
C GLU A 212 6.01 6.29 18.50
N SER A 213 6.54 5.06 18.48
CA SER A 213 7.98 4.85 18.46
C SER A 213 8.64 5.37 17.17
N GLY A 214 7.95 5.29 16.04
CA GLY A 214 8.39 5.87 14.77
C GLY A 214 8.55 7.39 14.87
N PHE A 215 7.62 8.09 15.48
CA PHE A 215 7.71 9.54 15.68
C PHE A 215 8.91 9.99 16.53
N ILE A 216 9.43 9.13 17.42
CA ILE A 216 10.65 9.42 18.17
C ILE A 216 11.87 9.59 17.25
N TYR A 217 11.95 8.77 16.20
CA TYR A 217 13.08 8.75 15.27
C TYR A 217 12.83 9.58 14.00
N PHE A 218 11.56 9.80 13.65
CA PHE A 218 11.09 10.52 12.48
C PHE A 218 10.01 11.55 12.89
N PRO A 219 10.37 12.57 13.69
CA PRO A 219 9.42 13.53 14.20
C PRO A 219 8.80 14.33 13.04
N GLY A 220 7.48 14.42 13.03
CA GLY A 220 6.74 15.18 12.01
C GLY A 220 6.65 14.52 10.64
N ASP A 221 7.01 13.25 10.52
CA ASP A 221 6.92 12.52 9.25
C ASP A 221 5.47 12.30 8.82
N ALA A 222 5.17 12.68 7.56
CA ALA A 222 3.83 12.64 7.02
C ALA A 222 3.25 11.21 6.95
N GLU A 223 4.07 10.23 6.54
CA GLU A 223 3.60 8.85 6.37
C GLU A 223 3.15 8.21 7.68
N PHE A 224 3.80 8.53 8.80
CA PHE A 224 3.34 8.08 10.12
C PHE A 224 2.01 8.71 10.52
N TYR A 225 1.78 9.99 10.19
CA TYR A 225 0.49 10.64 10.43
C TYR A 225 -0.61 9.98 9.61
N VAL A 226 -0.41 9.78 8.31
CA VAL A 226 -1.47 9.20 7.45
C VAL A 226 -1.77 7.75 7.82
N GLU A 227 -0.77 6.95 8.20
CA GLU A 227 -1.03 5.58 8.66
C GLU A 227 -1.82 5.55 9.97
N ARG A 228 -1.54 6.44 10.92
CA ARG A 228 -2.32 6.54 12.16
C ARG A 228 -3.72 7.09 11.92
N ALA A 229 -3.86 8.05 11.01
CA ALA A 229 -5.16 8.57 10.59
C ALA A 229 -6.04 7.50 9.97
N LYS A 230 -5.50 6.69 9.05
CA LYS A 230 -6.22 5.53 8.46
C LYS A 230 -6.69 4.56 9.54
N TYR A 231 -5.83 4.28 10.50
CA TYR A 231 -6.18 3.41 11.62
C TYR A 231 -7.36 4.00 12.44
N PHE A 232 -7.28 5.26 12.86
CA PHE A 232 -8.38 5.91 13.59
C PHE A 232 -9.66 5.98 12.77
N PHE A 233 -9.56 6.20 11.46
CA PHE A 233 -10.71 6.17 10.56
C PHE A 233 -11.41 4.80 10.55
N GLU A 234 -10.66 3.71 10.42
CA GLU A 234 -11.19 2.34 10.41
C GLU A 234 -11.93 1.98 11.71
N ILE A 235 -11.44 2.44 12.87
CA ILE A 235 -12.11 2.23 14.16
C ILE A 235 -13.15 3.32 14.49
N LYS A 236 -13.52 4.16 13.52
CA LYS A 236 -14.49 5.26 13.67
C LYS A 236 -14.05 6.35 14.69
N GLY A 237 -12.78 6.43 15.01
CA GLY A 237 -12.17 7.47 15.84
C GLY A 237 -11.96 8.78 15.05
N TYR A 238 -13.01 9.32 14.45
CA TYR A 238 -12.93 10.36 13.44
C TYR A 238 -12.27 11.66 13.89
N VAL A 239 -12.44 12.04 15.18
CA VAL A 239 -11.78 13.23 15.74
C VAL A 239 -10.26 13.09 15.73
N MET A 240 -9.76 11.90 16.07
CA MET A 240 -8.32 11.60 16.03
C MET A 240 -7.82 11.46 14.60
N ALA A 241 -8.60 10.82 13.74
CA ALA A 241 -8.29 10.70 12.31
C ALA A 241 -8.16 12.09 11.66
N LYS A 242 -9.14 12.99 11.89
CA LYS A 242 -9.11 14.40 11.44
C LYS A 242 -7.79 15.07 11.82
N LYS A 243 -7.43 15.01 13.11
CA LYS A 243 -6.21 15.65 13.63
C LYS A 243 -4.94 15.12 12.95
N ASP A 244 -4.87 13.82 12.72
CA ASP A 244 -3.70 13.23 12.07
C ASP A 244 -3.66 13.52 10.56
N TYR A 245 -4.80 13.59 9.87
CA TYR A 245 -4.84 14.08 8.48
C TYR A 245 -4.40 15.55 8.39
N GLU A 246 -4.81 16.41 9.32
CA GLU A 246 -4.32 17.79 9.39
C GLU A 246 -2.79 17.85 9.53
N ASN A 247 -2.23 17.02 10.42
CA ASN A 247 -0.80 16.95 10.62
C ASN A 247 -0.07 16.39 9.39
N TYR A 248 -0.66 15.40 8.70
CA TYR A 248 -0.15 14.88 7.43
C TYR A 248 0.00 15.98 6.38
N PHE A 249 -1.03 16.79 6.16
CA PHE A 249 -0.96 17.90 5.19
C PHE A 249 -0.01 19.02 5.63
N LYS A 250 0.05 19.33 6.95
CA LYS A 250 1.03 20.28 7.49
C LYS A 250 2.47 19.80 7.32
N ALA A 251 2.69 18.50 7.32
CA ALA A 251 3.99 17.87 7.08
C ALA A 251 4.34 17.74 5.58
N GLY A 252 3.52 18.27 4.67
CA GLY A 252 3.75 18.23 3.23
C GLY A 252 3.24 16.97 2.53
N GLY A 253 2.31 16.26 3.14
CA GLY A 253 1.69 15.07 2.55
C GLY A 253 0.88 15.39 1.29
N ASP A 254 0.84 14.44 0.36
CA ASP A 254 0.21 14.60 -0.94
C ASP A 254 -1.33 14.59 -0.86
N SER A 255 -1.97 15.43 -1.65
CA SER A 255 -3.43 15.51 -1.77
C SER A 255 -4.02 14.38 -2.62
N LEU A 256 -3.73 13.12 -2.24
CA LEU A 256 -4.24 11.94 -2.91
C LEU A 256 -5.73 11.74 -2.62
N TYR A 257 -6.51 11.39 -3.64
CA TYR A 257 -7.95 11.19 -3.53
C TYR A 257 -8.38 10.34 -2.31
N PRO A 258 -7.82 9.13 -2.05
CA PRO A 258 -8.25 8.31 -0.90
C PRO A 258 -7.96 8.97 0.46
N VAL A 259 -6.91 9.78 0.55
CA VAL A 259 -6.54 10.50 1.78
C VAL A 259 -7.51 11.66 2.02
N LEU A 260 -7.78 12.45 0.99
CA LEU A 260 -8.73 13.56 1.03
C LEU A 260 -10.15 13.06 1.36
N MET A 261 -10.59 11.97 0.74
CA MET A 261 -11.88 11.36 0.99
C MET A 261 -12.06 10.98 2.47
N ASN A 262 -11.10 10.22 3.02
CA ASN A 262 -11.14 9.84 4.43
C ASN A 262 -11.06 11.05 5.37
N TYR A 263 -10.30 12.08 4.98
CA TYR A 263 -10.19 13.31 5.75
C TYR A 263 -11.50 14.10 5.72
N GLY A 264 -12.15 14.24 4.57
CA GLY A 264 -13.46 14.87 4.44
C GLY A 264 -14.53 14.15 5.27
N ILE A 265 -14.59 12.82 5.17
CA ILE A 265 -15.50 11.99 5.98
C ILE A 265 -15.19 12.14 7.48
N SER A 266 -13.90 12.18 7.87
CA SER A 266 -13.51 12.39 9.27
C SER A 266 -13.99 13.75 9.81
N ASN A 267 -13.91 14.81 8.98
CA ASN A 267 -14.44 16.12 9.33
C ASN A 267 -15.96 16.09 9.51
N TYR A 268 -16.70 15.42 8.62
CA TYR A 268 -18.16 15.27 8.74
C TYR A 268 -18.55 14.64 10.09
N PHE A 269 -17.95 13.49 10.44
CA PHE A 269 -18.26 12.80 11.69
C PHE A 269 -17.70 13.49 12.94
N ALA A 270 -16.67 14.33 12.77
CA ALA A 270 -16.16 15.19 13.82
C ALA A 270 -16.94 16.51 13.96
N LEU A 271 -18.03 16.68 13.21
CA LEU A 271 -18.95 17.83 13.21
C LEU A 271 -18.34 19.14 12.65
N TYR A 272 -17.31 19.05 11.81
CA TYR A 272 -16.69 20.18 11.09
C TYR A 272 -17.19 20.18 9.64
N TYR A 273 -18.47 20.60 9.46
CA TYR A 273 -19.17 20.43 8.18
C TYR A 273 -18.63 21.32 7.05
N GLU A 274 -18.26 22.56 7.34
CA GLU A 274 -17.70 23.50 6.37
C GLU A 274 -16.30 23.02 5.89
N ASP A 275 -15.46 22.53 6.82
CA ASP A 275 -14.17 21.94 6.48
C ASP A 275 -14.36 20.66 5.64
N ALA A 276 -15.34 19.83 5.99
CA ALA A 276 -15.68 18.63 5.23
C ALA A 276 -16.07 18.97 3.79
N ILE A 277 -16.93 19.97 3.59
CA ILE A 277 -17.35 20.45 2.27
C ILE A 277 -16.14 20.86 1.46
N SER A 278 -15.30 21.74 2.00
CA SER A 278 -14.12 22.26 1.29
C SER A 278 -13.19 21.14 0.81
N ILE A 279 -13.00 20.09 1.63
CA ILE A 279 -12.14 18.94 1.30
C ILE A 279 -12.81 18.04 0.27
N LEU A 280 -14.12 17.77 0.42
CA LEU A 280 -14.86 16.91 -0.49
C LEU A 280 -15.03 17.53 -1.87
N GLU A 281 -15.13 18.86 -1.97
CA GLU A 281 -15.10 19.58 -3.25
C GLU A 281 -13.77 19.40 -3.99
N ILE A 282 -12.64 19.34 -3.27
CA ILE A 282 -11.34 18.98 -3.87
C ILE A 282 -11.40 17.54 -4.42
N CYS A 283 -11.99 16.60 -3.68
CA CYS A 283 -12.19 15.24 -4.18
C CYS A 283 -13.03 15.23 -5.46
N LEU A 284 -14.13 15.99 -5.49
CA LEU A 284 -15.02 16.07 -6.65
C LEU A 284 -14.31 16.65 -7.88
N SER A 285 -13.36 17.58 -7.67
CA SER A 285 -12.53 18.11 -8.75
C SER A 285 -11.57 17.09 -9.37
N GLN A 286 -11.15 16.09 -8.59
CA GLN A 286 -10.27 15.00 -9.05
C GLN A 286 -11.06 13.84 -9.70
N THR A 287 -12.25 13.56 -9.21
CA THR A 287 -13.10 12.45 -9.70
C THR A 287 -14.54 12.96 -9.79
N ALA A 288 -14.92 13.42 -10.96
CA ALA A 288 -16.28 13.90 -11.20
C ALA A 288 -17.31 12.78 -10.94
N ASN A 289 -18.42 13.15 -10.33
CA ASN A 289 -19.56 12.25 -10.07
C ASN A 289 -19.27 11.01 -9.21
N ASP A 290 -18.30 11.10 -8.28
CA ASP A 290 -18.16 10.03 -7.29
C ASP A 290 -19.35 10.02 -6.34
N PRO A 291 -20.15 8.94 -6.29
CA PRO A 291 -21.38 8.88 -5.52
C PRO A 291 -21.17 9.05 -4.01
N TYR A 292 -20.02 8.61 -3.49
CA TYR A 292 -19.69 8.78 -2.07
C TYR A 292 -19.37 10.25 -1.72
N VAL A 293 -18.62 10.93 -2.58
CA VAL A 293 -18.34 12.35 -2.38
C VAL A 293 -19.63 13.16 -2.41
N LEU A 294 -20.47 12.94 -3.43
CA LEU A 294 -21.76 13.61 -3.56
C LEU A 294 -22.68 13.32 -2.36
N PHE A 295 -22.72 12.08 -1.88
CA PHE A 295 -23.47 11.69 -0.71
C PHE A 295 -23.02 12.43 0.55
N TYR A 296 -21.71 12.45 0.86
CA TYR A 296 -21.22 13.16 2.04
C TYR A 296 -21.34 14.68 1.94
N LEU A 297 -21.23 15.27 0.74
CA LEU A 297 -21.55 16.68 0.51
C LEU A 297 -23.02 16.96 0.86
N SER A 298 -23.95 16.14 0.36
CA SER A 298 -25.35 16.25 0.72
C SER A 298 -25.58 16.18 2.23
N LEU A 299 -24.94 15.23 2.91
CA LEU A 299 -25.05 15.11 4.37
C LEU A 299 -24.51 16.32 5.12
N CYS A 300 -23.41 16.92 4.63
CA CYS A 300 -22.86 18.16 5.21
C CYS A 300 -23.86 19.30 5.09
N TYR A 301 -24.40 19.56 3.89
CA TYR A 301 -25.40 20.62 3.65
C TYR A 301 -26.69 20.37 4.44
N LYS A 302 -27.14 19.11 4.56
CA LYS A 302 -28.26 18.74 5.45
C LYS A 302 -28.00 19.17 6.90
N LYS A 303 -26.77 18.96 7.41
CA LYS A 303 -26.40 19.34 8.79
C LYS A 303 -26.32 20.86 8.98
N LEU A 304 -26.04 21.59 7.94
CA LEU A 304 -26.04 23.06 7.92
C LEU A 304 -27.46 23.66 7.67
N ASN A 305 -28.49 22.81 7.51
CA ASN A 305 -29.86 23.16 7.18
C ASN A 305 -30.05 23.80 5.79
N ASP A 306 -29.07 23.62 4.89
CA ASP A 306 -29.21 23.97 3.47
C ASP A 306 -29.81 22.78 2.71
N PHE A 307 -31.12 22.64 2.83
CA PHE A 307 -31.84 21.46 2.31
C PHE A 307 -31.96 21.48 0.78
N GLU A 308 -31.94 22.65 0.14
CA GLU A 308 -31.99 22.77 -1.32
C GLU A 308 -30.73 22.20 -1.95
N VAL A 309 -29.56 22.64 -1.51
CA VAL A 309 -28.25 22.15 -1.98
C VAL A 309 -28.06 20.68 -1.58
N SER A 310 -28.52 20.29 -0.38
CA SER A 310 -28.49 18.90 0.07
C SER A 310 -29.28 17.97 -0.85
N GLU A 311 -30.47 18.40 -1.29
CA GLU A 311 -31.30 17.66 -2.25
C GLU A 311 -30.62 17.48 -3.60
N GLU A 312 -30.02 18.56 -4.15
CA GLU A 312 -29.28 18.51 -5.41
C GLU A 312 -28.14 17.49 -5.38
N PHE A 313 -27.29 17.54 -4.34
CA PHE A 313 -26.19 16.57 -4.18
C PHE A 313 -26.67 15.14 -3.95
N MET A 314 -27.79 14.95 -3.20
CA MET A 314 -28.33 13.61 -2.97
C MET A 314 -28.89 12.99 -4.26
N ASN A 315 -29.61 13.76 -5.06
CA ASN A 315 -30.10 13.29 -6.35
C ASN A 315 -28.94 12.93 -7.29
N ALA A 316 -27.91 13.75 -7.36
CA ALA A 316 -26.72 13.44 -8.15
C ALA A 316 -25.99 12.18 -7.64
N ALA A 317 -25.93 11.98 -6.31
CA ALA A 317 -25.38 10.77 -5.72
C ALA A 317 -26.16 9.51 -6.11
N ILE A 318 -27.51 9.58 -6.08
CA ILE A 318 -28.41 8.48 -6.48
C ILE A 318 -28.22 8.12 -7.96
N GLU A 319 -28.12 9.12 -8.83
CA GLU A 319 -27.88 8.90 -10.27
C GLU A 319 -26.53 8.21 -10.55
N ALA A 320 -25.52 8.54 -9.76
CA ALA A 320 -24.15 8.00 -9.91
C ALA A 320 -23.97 6.66 -9.16
N ALA A 321 -24.87 6.30 -8.23
CA ALA A 321 -24.66 5.19 -7.31
C ALA A 321 -24.86 3.80 -7.94
N THR A 322 -24.13 2.84 -7.38
CA THR A 322 -24.41 1.42 -7.62
C THR A 322 -25.61 0.96 -6.77
N PRO A 323 -26.30 -0.12 -7.15
CA PRO A 323 -27.48 -0.60 -6.41
C PRO A 323 -27.26 -0.82 -4.90
N ALA A 324 -26.05 -1.17 -4.48
CA ALA A 324 -25.75 -1.45 -3.08
C ALA A 324 -25.88 -0.24 -2.14
N TYR A 325 -25.77 0.99 -2.66
CA TYR A 325 -25.80 2.22 -1.85
C TYR A 325 -27.16 2.94 -1.91
N LEU A 326 -28.02 2.56 -2.83
CA LEU A 326 -29.29 3.23 -3.05
C LEU A 326 -30.23 3.23 -1.82
N PRO A 327 -30.36 2.16 -1.02
CA PRO A 327 -31.24 2.17 0.15
C PRO A 327 -30.93 3.32 1.12
N GLU A 328 -29.66 3.48 1.48
CA GLU A 328 -29.21 4.52 2.42
C GLU A 328 -29.43 5.93 1.83
N MET A 329 -29.15 6.10 0.53
CA MET A 329 -29.32 7.38 -0.16
C MET A 329 -30.81 7.79 -0.23
N TYR A 330 -31.69 6.86 -0.58
CA TYR A 330 -33.13 7.12 -0.57
C TYR A 330 -33.66 7.38 0.84
N HIS A 331 -33.17 6.70 1.86
CA HIS A 331 -33.51 6.98 3.25
C HIS A 331 -33.16 8.42 3.63
N HIS A 332 -31.91 8.86 3.36
CA HIS A 332 -31.52 10.22 3.63
C HIS A 332 -32.28 11.26 2.78
N LEU A 333 -32.56 10.95 1.52
CA LEU A 333 -33.38 11.82 0.67
C LEU A 333 -34.77 12.01 1.25
N GLY A 334 -35.37 10.95 1.76
CA GLY A 334 -36.66 11.01 2.45
C GLY A 334 -36.61 11.94 3.67
N GLN A 335 -35.57 11.86 4.47
CA GLN A 335 -35.37 12.75 5.61
C GLN A 335 -35.15 14.22 5.18
N ILE A 336 -34.40 14.48 4.10
CA ILE A 336 -34.21 15.83 3.53
C ILE A 336 -35.54 16.42 3.10
N TYR A 337 -36.35 15.64 2.38
CA TYR A 337 -37.69 16.06 1.98
C TYR A 337 -38.61 16.32 3.19
N GLY A 338 -38.54 15.49 4.24
CA GLY A 338 -39.29 15.73 5.49
C GLY A 338 -38.92 17.07 6.13
N GLN A 339 -37.63 17.42 6.21
CA GLN A 339 -37.20 18.71 6.74
C GLN A 339 -37.65 19.90 5.89
N GLN A 340 -37.75 19.72 4.59
CA GLN A 340 -38.33 20.72 3.67
C GLN A 340 -39.85 20.77 3.71
N ARG A 341 -40.55 19.89 4.49
CA ARG A 341 -41.98 19.69 4.49
C ARG A 341 -42.57 19.23 3.14
N LYS A 342 -41.74 18.64 2.29
CA LYS A 342 -42.17 17.98 1.05
C LYS A 342 -42.61 16.54 1.38
N PHE A 343 -43.71 16.42 2.12
CA PHE A 343 -44.09 15.15 2.75
C PHE A 343 -44.42 14.03 1.75
N LYS A 344 -44.99 14.34 0.58
CA LYS A 344 -45.26 13.35 -0.47
C LYS A 344 -43.98 12.75 -1.02
N GLU A 345 -42.98 13.60 -1.32
CA GLU A 345 -41.69 13.22 -1.82
C GLU A 345 -40.90 12.45 -0.75
N SER A 346 -41.05 12.88 0.51
CA SER A 346 -40.44 12.16 1.66
C SER A 346 -40.97 10.74 1.77
N ILE A 347 -42.30 10.57 1.74
CA ILE A 347 -42.91 9.24 1.80
C ILE A 347 -42.45 8.36 0.64
N ALA A 348 -42.45 8.88 -0.59
CA ALA A 348 -42.04 8.13 -1.76
C ALA A 348 -40.60 7.67 -1.67
N ALA A 349 -39.68 8.54 -1.22
CA ALA A 349 -38.27 8.21 -1.04
C ALA A 349 -38.04 7.17 0.08
N LEU A 350 -38.74 7.34 1.24
CA LEU A 350 -38.68 6.37 2.34
C LEU A 350 -39.24 5.01 1.95
N GLN A 351 -40.37 4.98 1.20
CA GLN A 351 -40.90 3.72 0.68
C GLN A 351 -39.91 3.04 -0.27
N LYS A 352 -39.24 3.80 -1.12
CA LYS A 352 -38.21 3.26 -2.00
C LYS A 352 -37.02 2.69 -1.23
N ALA A 353 -36.60 3.37 -0.16
CA ALA A 353 -35.53 2.86 0.73
C ALA A 353 -35.97 1.51 1.36
N ASN A 354 -37.22 1.42 1.88
CA ASN A 354 -37.73 0.18 2.49
C ASN A 354 -37.93 -0.95 1.45
N GLU A 355 -38.27 -0.62 0.21
CA GLU A 355 -38.37 -1.62 -0.87
C GLU A 355 -36.98 -2.23 -1.19
N LEU A 356 -35.93 -1.40 -1.18
CA LEU A 356 -34.55 -1.81 -1.50
C LEU A 356 -33.86 -2.50 -0.32
N ASP A 357 -34.21 -2.15 0.91
CA ASP A 357 -33.68 -2.76 2.14
C ASP A 357 -34.78 -2.92 3.18
N PRO A 358 -35.58 -4.02 3.11
CA PRO A 358 -36.64 -4.31 4.07
C PRO A 358 -36.12 -4.62 5.49
N GLU A 359 -34.85 -4.93 5.68
CA GLU A 359 -34.24 -5.24 7.00
C GLU A 359 -34.11 -3.98 7.87
N ASN A 360 -34.03 -2.80 7.25
CA ASN A 360 -33.93 -1.53 7.94
C ASN A 360 -35.36 -1.09 8.43
N VAL A 361 -35.78 -1.69 9.53
CA VAL A 361 -37.14 -1.49 10.09
C VAL A 361 -37.40 -0.05 10.57
N GLU A 362 -36.35 0.72 10.90
CA GLU A 362 -36.51 2.11 11.36
C GLU A 362 -37.10 3.03 10.27
N VAL A 363 -36.90 2.69 9.00
CA VAL A 363 -37.53 3.41 7.88
C VAL A 363 -39.07 3.34 7.96
N LEU A 364 -39.66 2.23 8.44
CA LEU A 364 -41.09 2.09 8.64
C LEU A 364 -41.62 3.08 9.68
N PHE A 365 -40.85 3.32 10.74
CA PHE A 365 -41.17 4.32 11.74
C PHE A 365 -41.18 5.73 11.16
N GLU A 366 -40.17 6.07 10.35
CA GLU A 366 -40.05 7.39 9.68
C GLU A 366 -41.22 7.59 8.66
N ILE A 367 -41.63 6.56 7.93
CA ILE A 367 -42.80 6.63 7.07
C ILE A 367 -44.07 6.93 7.90
N ALA A 368 -44.23 6.25 9.04
CA ALA A 368 -45.38 6.46 9.91
C ALA A 368 -45.44 7.91 10.42
N THR A 369 -44.34 8.44 10.94
CA THR A 369 -44.26 9.83 11.44
C THR A 369 -44.48 10.85 10.33
N THR A 370 -43.98 10.59 9.13
CA THR A 370 -44.19 11.48 7.96
C THR A 370 -45.64 11.51 7.51
N PHE A 371 -46.37 10.36 7.49
CA PHE A 371 -47.81 10.33 7.24
C PHE A 371 -48.60 11.09 8.31
N GLU A 372 -48.18 11.00 9.55
CA GLU A 372 -48.81 11.70 10.67
C GLU A 372 -48.64 13.23 10.55
N GLU A 373 -47.42 13.70 10.28
CA GLU A 373 -47.13 15.13 10.09
C GLU A 373 -47.82 15.73 8.86
N TYR A 374 -47.93 14.94 7.79
CA TYR A 374 -48.62 15.34 6.59
C TYR A 374 -50.13 15.45 6.82
N ASN A 375 -50.65 14.85 7.90
CA ASN A 375 -52.04 14.83 8.29
C ASN A 375 -53.01 14.36 7.16
N SER A 376 -52.50 13.60 6.19
CA SER A 376 -53.27 13.22 5.00
C SER A 376 -53.99 11.89 5.17
N ASN A 377 -53.58 11.02 6.07
CA ASN A 377 -54.21 9.72 6.27
C ASN A 377 -53.76 9.06 7.59
N LYS A 378 -54.47 9.35 8.68
CA LYS A 378 -54.20 8.75 10.00
C LYS A 378 -54.23 7.21 9.98
N ALA A 379 -55.04 6.61 9.12
CA ALA A 379 -55.11 5.15 8.98
C ALA A 379 -53.79 4.57 8.41
N LEU A 380 -53.15 5.27 7.46
CA LEU A 380 -51.83 4.86 6.94
C LEU A 380 -50.76 5.00 7.99
N ALA A 381 -50.67 6.13 8.70
CA ALA A 381 -49.76 6.30 9.82
C ALA A 381 -49.87 5.16 10.84
N LEU A 382 -51.13 4.86 11.25
CA LEU A 382 -51.42 3.76 12.16
C LEU A 382 -50.93 2.39 11.65
N ASN A 383 -51.08 2.13 10.35
CA ASN A 383 -50.68 0.88 9.74
C ASN A 383 -49.15 0.75 9.74
N TYR A 384 -48.41 1.82 9.39
CA TYR A 384 -46.95 1.79 9.39
C TYR A 384 -46.37 1.71 10.81
N TYR A 385 -46.94 2.37 11.82
CA TYR A 385 -46.56 2.15 13.22
C TYR A 385 -46.78 0.70 13.68
N ARG A 386 -47.87 0.06 13.28
CA ARG A 386 -48.10 -1.36 13.60
C ARG A 386 -47.13 -2.27 12.88
N LEU A 387 -46.82 -1.97 11.62
CA LEU A 387 -45.81 -2.72 10.85
C LEU A 387 -44.46 -2.60 11.49
N TYR A 388 -44.03 -1.38 11.86
CA TYR A 388 -42.80 -1.15 12.59
C TYR A 388 -42.72 -1.99 13.87
N LEU A 389 -43.76 -1.96 14.72
CA LEU A 389 -43.77 -2.74 15.95
C LEU A 389 -43.68 -4.26 15.72
N LYS A 390 -44.27 -4.73 14.63
CA LYS A 390 -44.27 -6.15 14.27
C LYS A 390 -42.86 -6.59 13.86
N GLU A 391 -42.19 -5.82 13.02
CA GLU A 391 -40.87 -6.16 12.47
C GLU A 391 -39.73 -5.84 13.44
N ALA A 392 -39.80 -4.73 14.19
CA ALA A 392 -38.76 -4.32 15.15
C ALA A 392 -38.80 -5.13 16.46
N GLY A 393 -39.94 -5.72 16.82
CA GLY A 393 -40.12 -6.43 18.09
C GLY A 393 -39.91 -5.53 19.29
N GLU A 394 -39.48 -6.10 20.43
CA GLU A 394 -39.26 -5.34 21.67
C GLU A 394 -37.93 -4.51 21.67
N SER A 395 -37.05 -4.78 20.75
CA SER A 395 -35.70 -4.17 20.70
C SER A 395 -35.58 -2.94 19.79
N GLY A 396 -36.66 -2.54 19.11
CA GLY A 396 -36.70 -1.35 18.26
C GLY A 396 -36.46 -0.04 19.03
N ASN A 397 -35.77 0.91 18.42
CA ASN A 397 -35.38 2.18 19.10
C ASN A 397 -36.59 3.04 19.46
N ASN A 398 -37.71 2.96 18.69
CA ASN A 398 -38.84 3.85 18.80
C ASN A 398 -40.15 3.16 19.25
N VAL A 399 -40.04 1.96 19.84
CA VAL A 399 -41.21 1.13 20.23
C VAL A 399 -42.17 1.86 21.16
N ASN A 400 -41.68 2.46 22.24
CA ASN A 400 -42.51 3.18 23.22
C ASN A 400 -43.19 4.40 22.60
N TYR A 401 -42.52 5.11 21.71
CA TYR A 401 -43.11 6.23 20.99
C TYR A 401 -44.22 5.75 20.06
N ALA A 402 -43.97 4.72 19.27
CA ALA A 402 -44.96 4.14 18.34
C ALA A 402 -46.21 3.66 19.08
N LEU A 403 -46.08 2.96 20.22
CA LEU A 403 -47.23 2.52 21.05
C LEU A 403 -48.06 3.70 21.53
N THR A 404 -47.41 4.76 22.00
CA THR A 404 -48.08 5.98 22.46
C THR A 404 -48.83 6.65 21.32
N ARG A 405 -48.20 6.76 20.14
CA ARG A 405 -48.86 7.38 18.96
C ARG A 405 -50.04 6.57 18.45
N ILE A 406 -49.92 5.24 18.41
CA ILE A 406 -51.05 4.34 18.04
C ILE A 406 -52.28 4.59 18.93
N SER A 407 -52.07 4.72 20.24
CA SER A 407 -53.16 4.97 21.18
C SER A 407 -53.84 6.33 20.90
N ARG A 408 -53.06 7.37 20.73
CA ARG A 408 -53.54 8.74 20.45
C ARG A 408 -54.25 8.82 19.08
N ILE A 409 -53.67 8.27 18.03
CA ILE A 409 -54.30 8.27 16.69
C ILE A 409 -55.67 7.56 16.72
N LYS A 410 -55.78 6.44 17.46
CA LYS A 410 -57.07 5.74 17.61
C LYS A 410 -58.12 6.59 18.35
N GLU A 411 -57.72 7.30 19.41
CA GLU A 411 -58.59 8.24 20.12
C GLU A 411 -59.06 9.37 19.19
N GLU A 412 -58.11 9.99 18.45
CA GLU A 412 -58.42 11.05 17.50
C GLU A 412 -59.37 10.59 16.39
N MET A 413 -59.19 9.39 15.83
CA MET A 413 -60.08 8.83 14.80
C MET A 413 -61.45 8.52 15.35
N PHE A 414 -61.57 8.07 16.61
CA PHE A 414 -62.84 7.81 17.24
C PHE A 414 -63.69 9.09 17.47
N PHE A 415 -63.04 10.22 17.72
CA PHE A 415 -63.74 11.51 17.91
C PHE A 415 -63.99 12.25 16.57
N GLU A 416 -63.45 11.80 15.44
CA GLU A 416 -63.70 12.35 14.10
C GLU A 416 -64.84 11.61 13.36
N GLU A 417 -65.24 10.42 13.80
CA GLU A 417 -66.46 9.69 13.38
C GLU A 417 -67.70 10.16 14.19
#